data_4ca0ef20f25141295ef59a64eba301b9
#
_entry.id   4ca0ef20f25141295ef59a64eba301b9
#
_cell.length_a   1.000
_cell.length_b   1.000
_cell.length_c   1.000
_cell.angle_alpha   90.00
_cell.angle_beta   90.00
_cell.angle_gamma   90.00
#
_symmetry.space_group_name_H-M   'P 1'
#
loop_
_entity.id
_entity.type
_entity.pdbx_description
1 polymer ?
#
loop_
_entity_poly.entity_id
_entity_poly.type
_entity_poly.pdbx_seq_one_letter_code
_entity_poly.pdbx_strand_id
1 'polypeptide(L)'
;SGACLMVRVSAYQQAGGLDEQLFAHMEEIDLCWRMQLHGYSIEAHGGSSVLHVGGGTLNALSPQKTFLNFRNSLLIVVKNLPTGSAMRILAARLFLDGLAGFVYLRQGKGSHCWAIVRAHRDFYRLFSSFSLRPNAKKGWPSNGRYKGSILWDVYVKKQTVIQPSALATSRH
;
A
#
# COMPACT_ATOMS: atom_id res chain seq x y z
N SER A 1 10.87 -3.20 -0.23
CA SER A 1 10.30 -4.11 -1.24
C SER A 1 10.26 -5.53 -0.69
N GLY A 2 9.16 -6.27 -0.88
CA GLY A 2 9.05 -7.68 -0.51
C GLY A 2 10.10 -8.59 -1.15
N ALA A 3 10.76 -8.14 -2.20
CA ALA A 3 11.85 -8.87 -2.86
C ALA A 3 13.09 -9.07 -1.95
N CYS A 4 13.33 -8.16 -1.01
CA CYS A 4 14.40 -8.27 -0.02
C CYS A 4 13.96 -7.52 1.25
N LEU A 5 13.48 -8.28 2.22
CA LEU A 5 13.05 -7.76 3.51
C LEU A 5 13.67 -8.62 4.62
N MET A 6 14.49 -8.01 5.47
CA MET A 6 15.00 -8.64 6.68
C MET A 6 14.22 -8.10 7.87
N VAL A 7 13.70 -8.97 8.71
CA VAL A 7 12.84 -8.59 9.83
C VAL A 7 13.29 -9.32 11.09
N ARG A 8 13.33 -8.61 12.22
CA ARG A 8 13.51 -9.24 13.53
C ARG A 8 12.32 -10.13 13.85
N VAL A 9 12.54 -11.39 14.20
CA VAL A 9 11.47 -12.39 14.44
C VAL A 9 10.44 -11.90 15.47
N SER A 10 10.90 -11.31 16.59
CA SER A 10 9.98 -10.76 17.61
C SER A 10 9.09 -9.63 17.07
N ALA A 11 9.62 -8.75 16.22
CA ALA A 11 8.84 -7.68 15.58
C ALA A 11 7.81 -8.25 14.58
N TYR A 12 8.21 -9.26 13.81
CA TYR A 12 7.31 -9.96 12.89
C TYR A 12 6.14 -10.61 13.63
N GLN A 13 6.44 -11.34 14.71
CA GLN A 13 5.42 -12.01 15.53
C GLN A 13 4.49 -11.01 16.21
N GLN A 14 5.05 -9.94 16.80
CA GLN A 14 4.24 -8.90 17.47
C GLN A 14 3.34 -8.15 16.48
N ALA A 15 3.78 -7.96 15.26
CA ALA A 15 2.96 -7.36 14.21
C ALA A 15 1.94 -8.35 13.62
N GLY A 16 1.98 -9.64 13.98
CA GLY A 16 1.07 -10.67 13.50
C GLY A 16 1.41 -11.24 12.13
N GLY A 17 2.67 -11.10 11.68
CA GLY A 17 3.15 -11.67 10.41
C GLY A 17 2.55 -11.05 9.15
N LEU A 18 2.76 -11.70 8.01
CA LEU A 18 2.10 -11.34 6.75
C LEU A 18 0.62 -11.72 6.79
N ASP A 19 -0.23 -10.89 6.18
CA ASP A 19 -1.66 -11.14 6.10
C ASP A 19 -1.98 -11.99 4.86
N GLU A 20 -2.31 -13.25 5.08
CA GLU A 20 -2.60 -14.22 4.01
C GLU A 20 -3.75 -13.81 3.10
N GLN A 21 -4.71 -13.01 3.60
CA GLN A 21 -5.84 -12.52 2.80
C GLN A 21 -5.40 -11.53 1.72
N LEU A 22 -4.23 -10.90 1.86
CA LEU A 22 -3.66 -10.06 0.81
C LEU A 22 -3.08 -10.90 -0.34
N PHE A 23 -2.67 -12.14 -0.08
CA PHE A 23 -2.08 -13.11 -1.01
C PHE A 23 -0.75 -12.64 -1.61
N ALA A 24 -0.76 -11.60 -2.44
CA ALA A 24 0.42 -11.02 -3.08
C ALA A 24 0.19 -9.53 -3.36
N HIS A 25 1.26 -8.76 -3.38
CA HIS A 25 1.29 -7.30 -3.48
C HIS A 25 0.69 -6.58 -2.27
N MET A 26 1.42 -5.62 -1.73
CA MET A 26 1.10 -4.79 -0.58
C MET A 26 1.19 -5.49 0.79
N GLU A 27 1.43 -6.80 0.85
CA GLU A 27 1.56 -7.56 2.11
C GLU A 27 2.74 -7.07 2.94
N GLU A 28 3.87 -6.76 2.29
CA GLU A 28 5.05 -6.21 2.95
C GLU A 28 4.84 -4.76 3.41
N ILE A 29 4.05 -4.00 2.66
CA ILE A 29 3.69 -2.62 3.04
C ILE A 29 2.80 -2.65 4.28
N ASP A 30 1.80 -3.53 4.31
CA ASP A 30 0.93 -3.74 5.46
C ASP A 30 1.73 -4.19 6.70
N LEU A 31 2.65 -5.15 6.55
CA LEU A 31 3.52 -5.60 7.63
C LEU A 31 4.37 -4.45 8.18
N CYS A 32 5.08 -3.72 7.30
CA CYS A 32 5.91 -2.59 7.70
C CYS A 32 5.09 -1.51 8.41
N TRP A 33 3.87 -1.24 7.93
CA TRP A 33 2.97 -0.29 8.58
C TRP A 33 2.64 -0.72 10.02
N ARG A 34 2.21 -1.97 10.19
CA ARG A 34 1.88 -2.52 11.52
C ARG A 34 3.10 -2.53 12.46
N MET A 35 4.28 -2.87 11.96
CA MET A 35 5.52 -2.80 12.74
C MET A 35 5.79 -1.38 13.23
N GLN A 36 5.63 -0.36 12.39
CA GLN A 36 5.79 1.04 12.80
C GLN A 36 4.73 1.46 13.83
N LEU A 37 3.49 0.98 13.75
CA LEU A 37 2.47 1.20 14.78
C LEU A 37 2.83 0.53 16.13
N HIS A 38 3.68 -0.48 16.09
CA HIS A 38 4.25 -1.10 17.30
C HIS A 38 5.54 -0.44 17.79
N GLY A 39 5.99 0.65 17.13
CA GLY A 39 7.15 1.42 17.53
C GLY A 39 8.49 0.95 16.91
N TYR A 40 8.44 0.01 15.96
CA TYR A 40 9.66 -0.41 15.25
C TYR A 40 10.01 0.56 14.13
N SER A 41 11.30 0.78 13.89
CA SER A 41 11.80 1.51 12.73
C SER A 41 11.88 0.61 11.50
N ILE A 42 11.67 1.21 10.32
CA ILE A 42 11.89 0.57 9.02
C ILE A 42 12.98 1.38 8.32
N GLU A 43 14.05 0.71 7.93
CA GLU A 43 15.21 1.34 7.32
C GLU A 43 15.49 0.73 5.94
N ALA A 44 15.95 1.56 5.01
CA ALA A 44 16.47 1.13 3.72
C ALA A 44 17.99 1.19 3.72
N HIS A 45 18.65 0.07 3.47
CA HIS A 45 20.10 -0.01 3.41
C HIS A 45 20.57 0.06 1.96
N GLY A 46 21.07 1.24 1.54
CA GLY A 46 21.48 1.50 0.15
C GLY A 46 22.71 0.72 -0.32
N GLY A 47 23.51 0.18 0.59
CA GLY A 47 24.67 -0.67 0.28
C GLY A 47 24.32 -2.16 0.03
N SER A 48 23.05 -2.55 0.22
CA SER A 48 22.58 -3.92 -0.05
C SER A 48 21.94 -4.00 -1.41
N SER A 49 22.34 -4.95 -2.23
CA SER A 49 21.76 -5.22 -3.54
C SER A 49 21.40 -6.69 -3.69
N VAL A 50 20.27 -6.97 -4.33
CA VAL A 50 19.82 -8.31 -4.65
C VAL A 50 19.41 -8.41 -6.11
N LEU A 51 19.70 -9.53 -6.74
CA LEU A 51 19.18 -9.85 -8.05
C LEU A 51 17.74 -10.34 -7.90
N HIS A 52 16.81 -9.61 -8.48
CA HIS A 52 15.39 -9.95 -8.43
C HIS A 52 14.86 -10.28 -9.83
N VAL A 53 14.37 -11.51 -9.99
CA VAL A 53 13.69 -11.93 -11.24
C VAL A 53 12.27 -11.37 -11.22
N GLY A 54 12.09 -10.20 -11.84
CA GLY A 54 10.78 -9.56 -11.94
C GLY A 54 9.77 -10.44 -12.69
N GLY A 55 8.57 -10.61 -12.11
CA GLY A 55 7.50 -11.37 -12.78
C GLY A 55 7.52 -12.88 -12.52
N GLY A 56 8.36 -13.37 -11.60
CA GLY A 56 8.43 -14.80 -11.26
C GLY A 56 7.11 -15.37 -10.71
N THR A 57 6.34 -14.58 -9.98
CA THR A 57 5.03 -15.01 -9.45
C THR A 57 3.87 -14.52 -10.32
N LEU A 58 3.92 -13.27 -10.78
CA LEU A 58 2.89 -12.66 -11.61
C LEU A 58 3.55 -11.79 -12.68
N ASN A 59 3.12 -11.96 -13.94
CA ASN A 59 3.59 -11.11 -15.03
C ASN A 59 3.31 -9.63 -14.69
N ALA A 60 4.33 -8.77 -14.87
CA ALA A 60 4.28 -7.35 -14.54
C ALA A 60 3.10 -6.60 -15.21
N LEU A 61 2.66 -7.08 -16.38
CA LEU A 61 1.59 -6.49 -17.18
C LEU A 61 0.25 -7.24 -17.04
N SER A 62 0.09 -8.14 -16.07
CA SER A 62 -1.14 -8.90 -15.96
C SER A 62 -2.29 -8.09 -15.33
N PRO A 63 -3.53 -8.24 -15.80
CA PRO A 63 -4.71 -7.67 -15.14
C PRO A 63 -4.89 -8.17 -13.71
N GLN A 64 -4.39 -9.38 -13.40
CA GLN A 64 -4.42 -9.92 -12.04
C GLN A 64 -3.55 -9.10 -11.07
N LYS A 65 -2.39 -8.63 -11.52
CA LYS A 65 -1.55 -7.72 -10.73
C LYS A 65 -2.26 -6.39 -10.49
N THR A 66 -2.93 -5.84 -11.50
CA THR A 66 -3.75 -4.63 -11.36
C THR A 66 -4.86 -4.86 -10.32
N PHE A 67 -5.59 -5.96 -10.42
CA PHE A 67 -6.63 -6.33 -9.44
C PHE A 67 -6.08 -6.35 -8.02
N LEU A 68 -4.99 -7.08 -7.76
CA LEU A 68 -4.41 -7.21 -6.43
C LEU A 68 -3.91 -5.87 -5.89
N ASN A 69 -3.23 -5.06 -6.70
CA ASN A 69 -2.75 -3.75 -6.28
C ASN A 69 -3.88 -2.81 -5.87
N PHE A 70 -4.95 -2.73 -6.66
CA PHE A 70 -6.09 -1.87 -6.33
C PHE A 70 -6.85 -2.40 -5.11
N ARG A 71 -7.20 -3.69 -5.08
CA ARG A 71 -7.91 -4.31 -3.94
C ARG A 71 -7.12 -4.18 -2.64
N ASN A 72 -5.88 -4.62 -2.63
CA ASN A 72 -5.06 -4.67 -1.42
C ASN A 72 -4.75 -3.27 -0.89
N SER A 73 -4.49 -2.29 -1.77
CA SER A 73 -4.29 -0.91 -1.34
C SER A 73 -5.50 -0.31 -0.62
N LEU A 74 -6.74 -0.66 -1.01
CA LEU A 74 -7.95 -0.26 -0.31
C LEU A 74 -8.09 -1.01 1.04
N LEU A 75 -7.79 -2.31 1.06
CA LEU A 75 -7.87 -3.13 2.27
C LEU A 75 -6.88 -2.67 3.35
N ILE A 76 -5.63 -2.37 3.00
CA ILE A 76 -4.65 -1.88 3.99
C ILE A 76 -5.00 -0.51 4.55
N VAL A 77 -5.70 0.35 3.79
CA VAL A 77 -6.20 1.64 4.26
C VAL A 77 -7.22 1.45 5.39
N VAL A 78 -8.23 0.60 5.21
CA VAL A 78 -9.26 0.37 6.23
C VAL A 78 -8.74 -0.44 7.41
N LYS A 79 -7.76 -1.30 7.18
CA LYS A 79 -7.12 -2.11 8.21
C LYS A 79 -6.29 -1.25 9.17
N ASN A 80 -5.50 -0.34 8.64
CA ASN A 80 -4.45 0.33 9.40
C ASN A 80 -4.81 1.76 9.82
N LEU A 81 -5.76 2.44 9.17
CA LEU A 81 -6.12 3.81 9.50
C LEU A 81 -7.36 3.92 10.38
N PRO A 82 -7.44 4.99 11.20
CA PRO A 82 -8.68 5.36 11.86
C PRO A 82 -9.81 5.58 10.85
N THR A 83 -11.04 5.18 11.19
CA THR A 83 -12.19 5.16 10.28
C THR A 83 -12.39 6.46 9.52
N GLY A 84 -12.36 7.61 10.19
CA GLY A 84 -12.56 8.91 9.53
C GLY A 84 -11.48 9.23 8.48
N SER A 85 -10.21 8.85 8.73
CA SER A 85 -9.12 9.00 7.75
C SER A 85 -9.27 8.01 6.61
N ALA A 86 -9.61 6.76 6.91
CA ALA A 86 -9.83 5.73 5.91
C ALA A 86 -10.96 6.14 4.94
N MET A 87 -12.10 6.59 5.45
CA MET A 87 -13.24 6.98 4.62
C MET A 87 -12.92 8.13 3.67
N ARG A 88 -12.18 9.15 4.13
CA ARG A 88 -11.73 10.26 3.25
C ARG A 88 -10.83 9.76 2.11
N ILE A 89 -9.90 8.85 2.42
CA ILE A 89 -9.02 8.27 1.40
C ILE A 89 -9.82 7.39 0.44
N LEU A 90 -10.75 6.58 0.92
CA LEU A 90 -11.60 5.75 0.07
C LEU A 90 -12.44 6.58 -0.90
N ALA A 91 -13.01 7.70 -0.44
CA ALA A 91 -13.76 8.61 -1.32
C ALA A 91 -12.86 9.19 -2.44
N ALA A 92 -11.65 9.67 -2.10
CA ALA A 92 -10.69 10.15 -3.07
C ALA A 92 -10.25 9.03 -4.04
N ARG A 93 -10.01 7.82 -3.52
CA ARG A 93 -9.62 6.65 -4.33
C ARG A 93 -10.71 6.22 -5.29
N LEU A 94 -11.97 6.26 -4.90
CA LEU A 94 -13.08 5.94 -5.81
C LEU A 94 -13.03 6.80 -7.07
N PHE A 95 -12.77 8.09 -6.92
CA PHE A 95 -12.61 9.01 -8.05
C PHE A 95 -11.33 8.73 -8.86
N LEU A 96 -10.18 8.62 -8.19
CA LEU A 96 -8.88 8.41 -8.86
C LEU A 96 -8.80 7.03 -9.54
N ASP A 97 -9.35 6.01 -8.93
CA ASP A 97 -9.36 4.66 -9.48
C ASP A 97 -10.31 4.59 -10.69
N GLY A 98 -11.43 5.32 -10.67
CA GLY A 98 -12.30 5.51 -11.85
C GLY A 98 -11.57 6.19 -13.00
N LEU A 99 -10.80 7.24 -12.71
CA LEU A 99 -9.97 7.92 -13.72
C LEU A 99 -8.89 6.98 -14.29
N ALA A 100 -8.23 6.19 -13.44
CA ALA A 100 -7.26 5.19 -13.88
C ALA A 100 -7.92 4.14 -14.80
N GLY A 101 -9.12 3.68 -14.46
CA GLY A 101 -9.91 2.77 -15.30
C GLY A 101 -10.22 3.38 -16.67
N PHE A 102 -10.62 4.65 -16.71
CA PHE A 102 -10.85 5.38 -17.95
C PHE A 102 -9.59 5.49 -18.82
N VAL A 103 -8.44 5.79 -18.19
CA VAL A 103 -7.14 5.83 -18.90
C VAL A 103 -6.81 4.47 -19.52
N TYR A 104 -7.03 3.37 -18.78
CA TYR A 104 -6.84 2.03 -19.35
C TYR A 104 -7.78 1.73 -20.54
N LEU A 105 -9.04 2.16 -20.47
CA LEU A 105 -9.96 2.02 -21.61
C LEU A 105 -9.46 2.77 -22.83
N ARG A 106 -9.01 4.01 -22.67
CA ARG A 106 -8.44 4.79 -23.79
C ARG A 106 -7.18 4.17 -24.39
N GLN A 107 -6.45 3.38 -23.61
CA GLN A 107 -5.27 2.63 -24.07
C GLN A 107 -5.63 1.27 -24.70
N GLY A 108 -6.90 0.94 -24.87
CA GLY A 108 -7.34 -0.38 -25.34
C GLY A 108 -7.13 -1.52 -24.34
N LYS A 109 -6.83 -1.21 -23.07
CA LYS A 109 -6.58 -2.19 -22.01
C LYS A 109 -7.82 -2.44 -21.14
N GLY A 110 -8.94 -2.83 -21.76
CA GLY A 110 -10.23 -3.06 -21.09
C GLY A 110 -10.14 -4.09 -19.96
N SER A 111 -9.29 -5.10 -20.07
CA SER A 111 -9.06 -6.10 -19.02
C SER A 111 -8.50 -5.49 -17.71
N HIS A 112 -7.67 -4.45 -17.79
CA HIS A 112 -7.18 -3.73 -16.62
C HIS A 112 -8.26 -2.85 -15.99
N CYS A 113 -9.10 -2.18 -16.81
CA CYS A 113 -10.27 -1.46 -16.31
C CYS A 113 -11.21 -2.42 -15.56
N TRP A 114 -11.51 -3.57 -16.13
CA TRP A 114 -12.34 -4.59 -15.48
C TRP A 114 -11.69 -5.12 -14.19
N ALA A 115 -10.36 -5.24 -14.14
CA ALA A 115 -9.63 -5.62 -12.95
C ALA A 115 -9.84 -4.62 -11.80
N ILE A 116 -9.88 -3.30 -12.09
CA ILE A 116 -10.17 -2.25 -11.09
C ILE A 116 -11.61 -2.40 -10.57
N VAL A 117 -12.60 -2.60 -11.45
CA VAL A 117 -14.01 -2.81 -11.03
C VAL A 117 -14.12 -4.03 -10.12
N ARG A 118 -13.49 -5.15 -10.50
CA ARG A 118 -13.43 -6.36 -9.67
C ARG A 118 -12.75 -6.12 -8.32
N ALA A 119 -11.68 -5.32 -8.31
CA ALA A 119 -10.95 -4.97 -7.09
C ALA A 119 -11.83 -4.22 -6.09
N HIS A 120 -12.60 -3.23 -6.55
CA HIS A 120 -13.57 -2.51 -5.71
C HIS A 120 -14.70 -3.43 -5.22
N ARG A 121 -15.25 -4.28 -6.10
CA ARG A 121 -16.29 -5.25 -5.70
C ARG A 121 -15.79 -6.19 -4.60
N ASP A 122 -14.60 -6.73 -4.76
CA ASP A 122 -14.01 -7.65 -3.78
C ASP A 122 -13.62 -6.94 -2.48
N PHE A 123 -13.12 -5.71 -2.58
CA PHE A 123 -12.89 -4.84 -1.43
C PHE A 123 -14.16 -4.66 -0.59
N TYR A 124 -15.31 -4.31 -1.19
CA TYR A 124 -16.55 -4.14 -0.44
C TYR A 124 -17.03 -5.44 0.22
N ARG A 125 -16.79 -6.60 -0.38
CA ARG A 125 -17.09 -7.90 0.24
C ARG A 125 -16.24 -8.17 1.47
N LEU A 126 -14.98 -7.74 1.45
CA LEU A 126 -14.02 -7.96 2.53
C LEU A 126 -13.97 -6.80 3.54
N PHE A 127 -14.68 -5.71 3.28
CA PHE A 127 -14.59 -4.47 4.05
C PHE A 127 -14.75 -4.70 5.55
N SER A 128 -15.78 -5.41 5.98
CA SER A 128 -16.08 -5.66 7.39
C SER A 128 -14.97 -6.49 8.05
N SER A 129 -14.46 -7.51 7.38
CA SER A 129 -13.41 -8.38 7.91
C SER A 129 -12.08 -7.66 8.13
N PHE A 130 -11.81 -6.60 7.37
CA PHE A 130 -10.61 -5.78 7.51
C PHE A 130 -10.80 -4.56 8.42
N SER A 131 -11.95 -3.90 8.36
CA SER A 131 -12.22 -2.69 9.13
C SER A 131 -12.50 -2.97 10.61
N LEU A 132 -13.07 -4.13 10.93
CA LEU A 132 -13.53 -4.52 12.28
C LEU A 132 -12.59 -5.49 13.00
N ARG A 133 -11.34 -5.64 12.55
CA ARG A 133 -10.37 -6.52 13.21
C ARG A 133 -10.16 -6.08 14.67
N PRO A 134 -10.44 -6.95 15.65
CA PRO A 134 -10.28 -6.61 17.06
C PRO A 134 -8.78 -6.42 17.38
N ASN A 135 -8.51 -5.53 18.32
CA ASN A 135 -7.15 -5.25 18.85
C ASN A 135 -6.10 -4.78 17.82
N ALA A 136 -6.49 -4.46 16.58
CA ALA A 136 -5.58 -3.89 15.62
C ALA A 136 -5.26 -2.43 15.99
N LYS A 137 -3.98 -2.12 16.17
CA LYS A 137 -3.52 -0.73 16.28
C LYS A 137 -3.80 -0.01 14.97
N LYS A 138 -4.49 1.12 15.03
CA LYS A 138 -4.79 1.96 13.86
C LYS A 138 -4.15 3.32 14.02
N GLY A 139 -3.51 3.80 12.96
CA GLY A 139 -2.89 5.11 12.95
C GLY A 139 -2.01 5.34 11.74
N TRP A 140 -1.47 6.53 11.67
CA TRP A 140 -0.42 6.84 10.72
C TRP A 140 0.93 6.39 11.29
N PRO A 141 1.84 5.87 10.44
CA PRO A 141 3.23 5.66 10.87
C PRO A 141 3.82 6.95 11.43
N SER A 142 4.52 6.84 12.54
CA SER A 142 5.11 7.99 13.23
C SER A 142 6.29 8.59 12.45
N ASN A 143 7.07 7.74 11.79
CA ASN A 143 8.29 8.12 11.08
C ASN A 143 8.19 7.84 9.58
N GLY A 144 8.94 8.61 8.79
CA GLY A 144 9.11 8.38 7.36
C GLY A 144 7.88 8.67 6.50
N ARG A 145 6.79 9.20 7.08
CA ARG A 145 5.62 9.57 6.30
C ARG A 145 5.86 10.86 5.54
N TYR A 146 5.65 10.83 4.23
CA TYR A 146 5.66 12.02 3.41
C TYR A 146 4.47 12.94 3.75
N LYS A 147 4.74 14.23 4.02
CA LYS A 147 3.72 15.20 4.45
C LYS A 147 2.94 15.84 3.29
N GLY A 148 3.39 15.63 2.06
CA GLY A 148 2.77 16.18 0.85
C GLY A 148 2.01 15.15 0.03
N SER A 149 1.70 15.50 -1.21
CA SER A 149 1.17 14.60 -2.22
C SER A 149 2.27 14.28 -3.23
N ILE A 150 2.73 13.03 -3.25
CA ILE A 150 3.75 12.56 -4.20
C ILE A 150 3.28 12.82 -5.64
N LEU A 151 2.01 12.59 -5.94
CA LEU A 151 1.44 12.83 -7.26
C LEU A 151 1.56 14.32 -7.64
N TRP A 152 1.19 15.21 -6.73
CA TRP A 152 1.30 16.64 -6.98
C TRP A 152 2.75 17.07 -7.17
N ASP A 153 3.65 16.62 -6.31
CA ASP A 153 5.05 17.05 -6.35
C ASP A 153 5.78 16.48 -7.59
N VAL A 154 5.52 15.24 -7.97
CA VAL A 154 6.13 14.62 -9.15
C VAL A 154 5.51 15.15 -10.45
N TYR A 155 4.18 15.15 -10.58
CA TYR A 155 3.53 15.46 -11.87
C TYR A 155 3.29 16.94 -12.10
N VAL A 156 3.07 17.74 -11.06
CA VAL A 156 2.80 19.17 -11.16
C VAL A 156 4.07 19.98 -10.92
N LYS A 157 4.77 19.74 -9.79
CA LYS A 157 5.99 20.47 -9.45
C LYS A 157 7.26 19.92 -10.12
N LYS A 158 7.19 18.79 -10.82
CA LYS A 158 8.34 18.15 -11.48
C LYS A 158 9.48 17.78 -10.52
N GLN A 159 9.20 17.57 -9.25
CA GLN A 159 10.19 17.16 -8.26
C GLN A 159 10.44 15.65 -8.34
N THR A 160 11.70 15.25 -8.60
CA THR A 160 12.10 13.85 -8.69
C THR A 160 12.76 13.32 -7.42
N VAL A 161 13.09 14.21 -6.47
CA VAL A 161 13.75 13.86 -5.22
C VAL A 161 12.91 14.35 -4.04
N ILE A 162 12.62 13.43 -3.12
CA ILE A 162 11.94 13.76 -1.85
C ILE A 162 12.98 14.29 -0.87
N GLN A 163 12.83 15.54 -0.44
CA GLN A 163 13.69 16.12 0.58
C GLN A 163 13.44 15.45 1.95
N PRO A 164 14.50 15.14 2.73
CA PRO A 164 14.34 14.55 4.06
C PRO A 164 13.44 15.38 5.01
N SER A 165 13.44 16.69 4.87
CA SER A 165 12.58 17.62 5.62
C SER A 165 11.08 17.47 5.33
N ALA A 166 10.71 16.85 4.20
CA ALA A 166 9.31 16.55 3.86
C ALA A 166 8.78 15.29 4.56
N LEU A 167 9.64 14.54 5.24
CA LEU A 167 9.25 13.35 5.99
C LEU A 167 8.83 13.71 7.42
N ALA A 168 7.80 13.04 7.93
CA ALA A 168 7.45 13.16 9.33
C ALA A 168 8.52 12.44 10.17
N THR A 169 9.13 13.16 11.10
CA THR A 169 10.00 12.59 12.13
C THR A 169 9.28 12.69 13.47
N SER A 170 9.25 11.61 14.25
CA SER A 170 8.91 11.72 15.66
C SER A 170 10.09 12.40 16.35
N ARG A 171 9.87 13.52 17.02
CA ARG A 171 10.81 13.99 18.05
C ARG A 171 10.67 13.01 19.21
N HIS A 172 11.76 12.39 19.58
CA HIS A 172 11.89 11.62 20.83
C HIS A 172 11.72 12.53 22.02
#